data_80b7970e3278df781c69042e7ce0e71d
#
_entry.id   80b7970e3278df781c69042e7ce0e71d
#
_cell.length_a   1.000
_cell.length_b   1.000
_cell.length_c   1.000
_cell.angle_alpha   90.00
_cell.angle_beta   90.00
_cell.angle_gamma   90.00
#
_symmetry.space_group_name_H-M   'P 1'
#
loop_
_entity.id
_entity.type
_entity.pdbx_description
1 polymer ?
#
loop_
_entity_poly.entity_id
_entity_poly.type
_entity_poly.pdbx_seq_one_letter_code
_entity_poly.pdbx_strand_id
1 'polypeptide(L)'
;SDVYKIQEKMQVIPPGTELASFFPPDGKERDSSIYRELSRFLINPDRPIVLALSRPDTRKNITTLLEAYGESDALQEAANLVVIAGNREDIRDMDSEVQQVLTDILLGIDQYDLYGRVAYPKSHRPEDVPVLYRLAAASQGVFINPALTEPFGLTLIEAAASGLPIVATEDGGPRDITANCRNGYLVDPLDTQDIAKALLKVLSDAGQWRQLSSRGLAGVQRHYSWQAHTETYVAALREMLASSKPAPPVMTRRRQGLYHDRAIFTDLDQNLLGDPESLADFLDVMKIYRNCTTFGIATGRRLDAALRIMKRYGIPQPDILITSLGTEIHYAPRLTRDAAWVDHIDHLWQPRTIARILADLPGIKLQPLSLIHI
;
A
#
# COMPACT_ATOMS: atom_id res chain seq x y z
N SER A 1 -30.30 3.37 13.53
CA SER A 1 -29.94 4.70 14.10
C SER A 1 -28.58 4.72 14.81
N ASP A 2 -28.03 3.57 15.23
CA ASP A 2 -26.74 3.54 15.96
C ASP A 2 -25.52 3.56 15.01
N VAL A 3 -25.67 3.11 13.78
CA VAL A 3 -24.61 3.15 12.74
C VAL A 3 -24.23 4.59 12.40
N TYR A 4 -25.21 5.52 12.32
CA TYR A 4 -24.95 6.93 12.06
C TYR A 4 -24.19 7.63 13.21
N LYS A 5 -24.41 7.21 14.45
CA LYS A 5 -23.66 7.74 15.61
C LYS A 5 -22.21 7.27 15.68
N ILE A 6 -21.87 6.15 15.04
CA ILE A 6 -20.49 5.66 14.93
C ILE A 6 -19.72 6.48 13.90
N GLN A 7 -20.34 6.86 12.78
CA GLN A 7 -19.68 7.67 11.73
C GLN A 7 -19.24 9.06 12.23
N GLU A 8 -20.02 9.70 13.11
CA GLU A 8 -19.63 10.99 13.72
C GLU A 8 -18.40 10.90 14.65
N LYS A 9 -17.99 9.67 15.05
CA LYS A 9 -16.84 9.43 15.92
C LYS A 9 -15.62 8.87 15.20
N MET A 10 -15.74 8.66 13.89
CA MET A 10 -14.63 8.12 13.06
C MET A 10 -13.98 9.25 12.30
N GLN A 11 -12.67 9.38 12.46
CA GLN A 11 -11.84 10.27 11.67
C GLN A 11 -10.92 9.42 10.78
N VAL A 12 -10.94 9.72 9.48
CA VAL A 12 -10.01 9.10 8.51
C VAL A 12 -8.74 9.92 8.51
N ILE A 13 -7.62 9.29 8.80
CA ILE A 13 -6.28 9.89 8.75
C ILE A 13 -5.48 9.08 7.73
N PRO A 14 -5.24 9.63 6.53
CA PRO A 14 -4.52 8.91 5.48
C PRO A 14 -3.06 8.67 5.89
N PRO A 15 -2.44 7.54 5.48
CA PRO A 15 -1.01 7.32 5.69
C PRO A 15 -0.17 8.34 4.94
N GLY A 16 1.06 8.55 5.43
CA GLY A 16 2.07 9.34 4.74
C GLY A 16 2.81 8.55 3.67
N THR A 17 3.49 9.26 2.78
CA THR A 17 4.49 8.69 1.86
C THR A 17 5.88 9.19 2.19
N GLU A 18 6.90 8.40 1.77
CA GLU A 18 8.32 8.71 2.00
C GLU A 18 8.85 9.66 0.91
N LEU A 19 8.91 10.95 1.25
CA LEU A 19 9.33 11.99 0.30
C LEU A 19 10.85 11.97 0.01
N ALA A 20 11.65 11.28 0.82
CA ALA A 20 13.07 11.09 0.52
C ALA A 20 13.29 10.08 -0.61
N SER A 21 12.36 9.14 -0.80
CA SER A 21 12.38 8.16 -1.89
C SER A 21 11.62 8.62 -3.12
N PHE A 22 10.45 9.28 -2.92
CA PHE A 22 9.60 9.78 -3.99
C PHE A 22 9.74 11.30 -4.10
N PHE A 23 10.46 11.75 -5.11
CA PHE A 23 10.80 13.15 -5.37
C PHE A 23 10.87 13.43 -6.88
N PRO A 24 10.82 14.69 -7.32
CA PRO A 24 10.88 15.06 -8.73
C PRO A 24 12.16 14.59 -9.44
N PRO A 25 12.17 14.47 -10.78
CA PRO A 25 13.35 14.07 -11.56
C PRO A 25 14.60 14.86 -11.18
N ASP A 26 15.73 14.17 -11.08
CA ASP A 26 17.06 14.75 -10.80
C ASP A 26 18.00 14.73 -12.01
N GLY A 27 17.52 14.22 -13.15
CA GLY A 27 18.26 14.13 -14.43
C GLY A 27 19.11 12.86 -14.59
N LYS A 28 19.09 11.94 -13.62
CA LYS A 28 19.87 10.69 -13.66
C LYS A 28 19.04 9.46 -14.04
N GLU A 29 17.76 9.62 -14.26
CA GLU A 29 16.81 8.53 -14.47
C GLU A 29 17.20 7.65 -15.66
N ARG A 30 17.76 8.27 -16.73
CA ARG A 30 18.18 7.56 -17.95
C ARG A 30 19.43 6.70 -17.77
N ASP A 31 20.21 6.93 -16.73
CA ASP A 31 21.40 6.11 -16.41
C ASP A 31 21.02 4.80 -15.71
N SER A 32 19.78 4.67 -15.29
CA SER A 32 19.29 3.53 -14.52
C SER A 32 19.22 2.23 -15.35
N SER A 33 19.32 1.09 -14.66
CA SER A 33 19.12 -0.23 -15.26
C SER A 33 17.70 -0.41 -15.78
N ILE A 34 16.71 0.13 -15.08
CA ILE A 34 15.30 -0.02 -15.47
C ILE A 34 15.00 0.77 -16.73
N TYR A 35 15.58 1.96 -16.95
CA TYR A 35 15.43 2.68 -18.22
C TYR A 35 15.98 1.87 -19.40
N ARG A 36 17.15 1.25 -19.25
CA ARG A 36 17.72 0.37 -20.28
C ARG A 36 16.84 -0.83 -20.57
N GLU A 37 16.23 -1.41 -19.55
CA GLU A 37 15.28 -2.51 -19.72
C GLU A 37 14.02 -2.07 -20.46
N LEU A 38 13.40 -0.94 -20.08
CA LEU A 38 12.23 -0.39 -20.78
C LEU A 38 12.54 -0.04 -22.25
N SER A 39 13.71 0.53 -22.51
CA SER A 39 14.14 0.93 -23.86
C SER A 39 14.25 -0.25 -24.83
N ARG A 40 14.39 -1.48 -24.36
CA ARG A 40 14.38 -2.68 -25.22
C ARG A 40 13.04 -2.97 -25.88
N PHE A 41 11.97 -2.47 -25.29
CA PHE A 41 10.61 -2.66 -25.78
C PHE A 41 10.13 -1.53 -26.71
N LEU A 42 10.80 -0.38 -26.69
CA LEU A 42 10.28 0.86 -27.27
C LEU A 42 11.11 1.28 -28.48
N ILE A 43 10.45 1.58 -29.60
CA ILE A 43 11.10 2.14 -30.81
C ILE A 43 11.61 3.55 -30.54
N ASN A 44 10.82 4.36 -29.80
CA ASN A 44 11.21 5.70 -29.39
C ASN A 44 11.03 5.85 -27.87
N PRO A 45 12.04 5.53 -27.06
CA PRO A 45 11.97 5.58 -25.61
C PRO A 45 11.88 6.99 -25.04
N ASP A 46 12.10 8.04 -25.83
CA ASP A 46 12.07 9.44 -25.41
C ASP A 46 10.68 10.07 -25.41
N ARG A 47 9.67 9.37 -25.92
CA ARG A 47 8.28 9.84 -25.87
C ARG A 47 7.76 9.91 -24.42
N PRO A 48 6.76 10.77 -24.17
CA PRO A 48 6.04 10.75 -22.89
C PRO A 48 5.61 9.33 -22.50
N ILE A 49 5.62 9.05 -21.21
CA ILE A 49 5.29 7.72 -20.68
C ILE A 49 3.93 7.77 -19.98
N VAL A 50 2.99 6.94 -20.44
CA VAL A 50 1.82 6.54 -19.66
C VAL A 50 2.26 5.37 -18.77
N LEU A 51 2.39 5.58 -17.47
CA LEU A 51 2.88 4.59 -16.52
C LEU A 51 1.72 3.95 -15.75
N ALA A 52 1.56 2.65 -15.87
CA ALA A 52 0.73 1.82 -14.99
C ALA A 52 1.62 0.90 -14.15
N LEU A 53 1.46 0.95 -12.83
CA LEU A 53 2.23 0.15 -11.88
C LEU A 53 1.28 -0.48 -10.86
N SER A 54 1.17 -1.81 -10.89
CA SER A 54 0.32 -2.57 -9.99
C SER A 54 0.73 -4.04 -9.92
N ARG A 55 0.12 -4.78 -9.01
CA ARG A 55 0.14 -6.24 -9.10
C ARG A 55 -0.71 -6.70 -10.29
N PRO A 56 -0.39 -7.84 -10.91
CA PRO A 56 -1.19 -8.44 -11.98
C PRO A 56 -2.46 -9.11 -11.38
N ASP A 57 -3.43 -8.29 -11.01
CA ASP A 57 -4.70 -8.64 -10.38
C ASP A 57 -5.81 -8.10 -11.31
N THR A 58 -6.85 -8.87 -11.56
CA THR A 58 -7.96 -8.50 -12.45
C THR A 58 -8.63 -7.18 -12.04
N ARG A 59 -8.70 -6.90 -10.73
CA ARG A 59 -9.25 -5.63 -10.21
C ARG A 59 -8.41 -4.41 -10.56
N LYS A 60 -7.13 -4.58 -10.93
CA LYS A 60 -6.27 -3.49 -11.40
C LYS A 60 -6.54 -3.09 -12.84
N ASN A 61 -7.33 -3.88 -13.57
CA ASN A 61 -7.98 -3.54 -14.82
C ASN A 61 -7.02 -3.05 -15.93
N ILE A 62 -5.84 -3.65 -16.00
CA ILE A 62 -4.81 -3.30 -16.99
C ILE A 62 -5.27 -3.62 -18.41
N THR A 63 -6.16 -4.60 -18.58
CA THR A 63 -6.72 -4.98 -19.88
C THR A 63 -7.51 -3.84 -20.50
N THR A 64 -8.41 -3.18 -19.76
CA THR A 64 -9.17 -2.03 -20.27
C THR A 64 -8.25 -0.84 -20.59
N LEU A 65 -7.17 -0.62 -19.82
CA LEU A 65 -6.16 0.38 -20.18
C LEU A 65 -5.50 0.05 -21.52
N LEU A 66 -5.15 -1.22 -21.74
CA LEU A 66 -4.52 -1.65 -22.97
C LEU A 66 -5.46 -1.49 -24.17
N GLU A 67 -6.76 -1.80 -24.00
CA GLU A 67 -7.81 -1.54 -24.99
C GLU A 67 -7.92 -0.04 -25.28
N ALA A 68 -8.02 0.80 -24.25
CA ALA A 68 -8.09 2.27 -24.41
C ALA A 68 -6.88 2.85 -25.16
N TYR A 69 -5.69 2.29 -24.91
CA TYR A 69 -4.47 2.68 -25.62
C TYR A 69 -4.46 2.13 -27.06
N GLY A 70 -4.87 0.87 -27.24
CA GLY A 70 -4.90 0.20 -28.54
C GLY A 70 -5.92 0.77 -29.51
N GLU A 71 -7.07 1.24 -29.03
CA GLU A 71 -8.13 1.86 -29.84
C GLU A 71 -7.88 3.32 -30.20
N SER A 72 -6.84 3.96 -29.60
CA SER A 72 -6.58 5.39 -29.77
C SER A 72 -5.27 5.67 -30.49
N ASP A 73 -5.30 5.86 -31.80
CA ASP A 73 -4.13 6.26 -32.59
C ASP A 73 -3.48 7.54 -32.03
N ALA A 74 -4.28 8.51 -31.62
CA ALA A 74 -3.80 9.77 -31.04
C ALA A 74 -2.99 9.53 -29.75
N LEU A 75 -3.41 8.60 -28.90
CA LEU A 75 -2.69 8.27 -27.66
C LEU A 75 -1.39 7.50 -27.97
N GLN A 76 -1.41 6.59 -28.93
CA GLN A 76 -0.23 5.87 -29.40
C GLN A 76 0.80 6.80 -30.07
N GLU A 77 0.36 7.88 -30.69
CA GLU A 77 1.24 8.90 -31.24
C GLU A 77 1.81 9.82 -30.14
N ALA A 78 1.03 10.12 -29.10
CA ALA A 78 1.41 11.04 -28.04
C ALA A 78 2.39 10.44 -27.04
N ALA A 79 2.29 9.15 -26.71
CA ALA A 79 3.03 8.54 -25.61
C ALA A 79 3.31 7.05 -25.81
N ASN A 80 4.30 6.53 -25.08
CA ASN A 80 4.49 5.09 -24.87
C ASN A 80 3.69 4.63 -23.65
N LEU A 81 3.23 3.38 -23.65
CA LEU A 81 2.64 2.75 -22.48
C LEU A 81 3.69 1.89 -21.77
N VAL A 82 3.84 2.08 -20.46
CA VAL A 82 4.70 1.25 -19.61
C VAL A 82 3.84 0.56 -18.56
N VAL A 83 3.82 -0.77 -18.60
CA VAL A 83 3.04 -1.62 -17.69
C VAL A 83 3.99 -2.39 -16.79
N ILE A 84 4.00 -2.06 -15.51
CA ILE A 84 4.73 -2.79 -14.48
C ILE A 84 3.74 -3.66 -13.73
N ALA A 85 3.72 -4.95 -14.05
CA ALA A 85 2.75 -5.92 -13.56
C ALA A 85 3.43 -7.03 -12.74
N GLY A 86 4.07 -6.64 -11.62
CA GLY A 86 4.77 -7.56 -10.73
C GLY A 86 6.04 -8.16 -11.36
N ASN A 87 6.59 -9.18 -10.68
CA ASN A 87 7.79 -9.89 -11.11
C ASN A 87 7.42 -11.32 -11.53
N ARG A 88 8.05 -11.81 -12.60
CA ARG A 88 7.85 -13.17 -13.11
C ARG A 88 9.09 -13.71 -13.79
N GLU A 89 9.29 -15.00 -13.72
CA GLU A 89 10.26 -15.73 -14.58
C GLU A 89 9.54 -16.33 -15.79
N ASP A 90 8.50 -17.11 -15.54
CA ASP A 90 7.61 -17.69 -16.56
C ASP A 90 6.15 -17.48 -16.14
N ILE A 91 5.31 -17.04 -17.08
CA ILE A 91 3.88 -16.83 -16.85
C ILE A 91 3.18 -18.14 -16.46
N ARG A 92 3.62 -19.25 -17.03
CA ARG A 92 3.04 -20.60 -16.79
C ARG A 92 3.19 -21.10 -15.36
N ASP A 93 4.17 -20.55 -14.62
CA ASP A 93 4.46 -20.94 -13.23
C ASP A 93 3.73 -20.06 -12.19
N MET A 94 2.97 -19.06 -12.67
CA MET A 94 2.24 -18.14 -11.81
C MET A 94 0.87 -18.71 -11.41
N ASP A 95 0.22 -18.11 -10.41
CA ASP A 95 -1.18 -18.43 -10.08
C ASP A 95 -2.12 -18.15 -11.26
N SER A 96 -3.22 -18.88 -11.37
CA SER A 96 -4.14 -18.86 -12.53
C SER A 96 -4.64 -17.45 -12.85
N GLU A 97 -4.97 -16.62 -11.87
CA GLU A 97 -5.42 -15.24 -12.07
C GLU A 97 -4.31 -14.39 -12.67
N VAL A 98 -3.10 -14.49 -12.12
CA VAL A 98 -1.91 -13.78 -12.61
C VAL A 98 -1.55 -14.21 -14.03
N GLN A 99 -1.63 -15.53 -14.32
CA GLN A 99 -1.44 -16.06 -15.67
C GLN A 99 -2.41 -15.44 -16.66
N GLN A 100 -3.69 -15.38 -16.30
CA GLN A 100 -4.74 -14.81 -17.15
C GLN A 100 -4.42 -13.35 -17.48
N VAL A 101 -4.21 -12.50 -16.46
CA VAL A 101 -3.92 -11.07 -16.65
C VAL A 101 -2.67 -10.84 -17.51
N LEU A 102 -1.59 -11.57 -17.26
CA LEU A 102 -0.36 -11.43 -18.04
C LEU A 102 -0.52 -11.94 -19.48
N THR A 103 -1.31 -12.98 -19.69
CA THR A 103 -1.65 -13.51 -21.03
C THR A 103 -2.51 -12.50 -21.79
N ASP A 104 -3.50 -11.90 -21.15
CA ASP A 104 -4.37 -10.90 -21.77
C ASP A 104 -3.58 -9.64 -22.18
N ILE A 105 -2.58 -9.23 -21.39
CA ILE A 105 -1.66 -8.15 -21.77
C ILE A 105 -0.91 -8.52 -23.07
N LEU A 106 -0.35 -9.73 -23.18
CA LEU A 106 0.37 -10.17 -24.38
C LEU A 106 -0.55 -10.26 -25.60
N LEU A 107 -1.74 -10.81 -25.43
CA LEU A 107 -2.74 -10.91 -26.50
C LEU A 107 -3.22 -9.53 -26.95
N GLY A 108 -3.44 -8.61 -26.04
CA GLY A 108 -3.82 -7.23 -26.38
C GLY A 108 -2.71 -6.47 -27.13
N ILE A 109 -1.44 -6.68 -26.76
CA ILE A 109 -0.30 -6.10 -27.51
C ILE A 109 -0.31 -6.61 -28.97
N ASP A 110 -0.55 -7.90 -29.19
CA ASP A 110 -0.63 -8.49 -30.51
C ASP A 110 -1.88 -8.04 -31.27
N GLN A 111 -3.05 -8.06 -30.63
CA GLN A 111 -4.33 -7.69 -31.21
C GLN A 111 -4.32 -6.25 -31.78
N TYR A 112 -3.72 -5.32 -31.07
CA TYR A 112 -3.67 -3.89 -31.47
C TYR A 112 -2.35 -3.47 -32.14
N ASP A 113 -1.47 -4.42 -32.48
CA ASP A 113 -0.15 -4.18 -33.08
C ASP A 113 0.67 -3.11 -32.32
N LEU A 114 0.77 -3.27 -31.00
CA LEU A 114 1.43 -2.32 -30.11
C LEU A 114 2.93 -2.59 -29.92
N TYR A 115 3.54 -3.35 -30.81
CA TYR A 115 4.97 -3.65 -30.80
C TYR A 115 5.81 -2.37 -30.92
N GLY A 116 6.78 -2.23 -29.99
CA GLY A 116 7.62 -1.05 -29.93
C GLY A 116 6.97 0.20 -29.31
N ARG A 117 5.74 0.08 -28.79
CA ARG A 117 4.97 1.14 -28.11
C ARG A 117 4.64 0.82 -26.66
N VAL A 118 4.66 -0.47 -26.28
CA VAL A 118 4.35 -0.95 -24.93
C VAL A 118 5.57 -1.64 -24.33
N ALA A 119 6.01 -1.16 -23.17
CA ALA A 119 7.03 -1.82 -22.36
C ALA A 119 6.40 -2.57 -21.19
N TYR A 120 6.74 -3.86 -21.04
CA TYR A 120 6.20 -4.75 -20.00
C TYR A 120 7.29 -5.66 -19.43
N PRO A 121 8.28 -5.11 -18.72
CA PRO A 121 9.45 -5.85 -18.25
C PRO A 121 9.03 -7.02 -17.34
N LYS A 122 9.85 -8.08 -17.33
CA LYS A 122 9.59 -9.27 -16.52
C LYS A 122 9.79 -9.05 -15.02
N SER A 123 10.68 -8.13 -14.67
CA SER A 123 11.06 -7.89 -13.29
C SER A 123 11.49 -6.44 -13.06
N HIS A 124 11.30 -5.98 -11.85
CA HIS A 124 11.83 -4.73 -11.33
C HIS A 124 12.17 -4.95 -9.85
N ARG A 125 13.06 -4.14 -9.33
CA ARG A 125 13.40 -4.11 -7.90
C ARG A 125 12.59 -3.03 -7.18
N PRO A 126 12.44 -3.09 -5.86
CA PRO A 126 11.80 -2.02 -5.10
C PRO A 126 12.42 -0.63 -5.35
N GLU A 127 13.74 -0.57 -5.51
CA GLU A 127 14.49 0.68 -5.79
C GLU A 127 14.21 1.25 -7.19
N ASP A 128 13.72 0.43 -8.10
CA ASP A 128 13.35 0.87 -9.46
C ASP A 128 12.00 1.63 -9.47
N VAL A 129 11.13 1.41 -8.48
CA VAL A 129 9.79 2.03 -8.43
C VAL A 129 9.84 3.55 -8.39
N PRO A 130 10.61 4.21 -7.49
CA PRO A 130 10.75 5.66 -7.53
C PRO A 130 11.37 6.18 -8.83
N VAL A 131 12.28 5.41 -9.43
CA VAL A 131 12.91 5.78 -10.71
C VAL A 131 11.90 5.74 -11.86
N LEU A 132 10.98 4.76 -11.88
CA LEU A 132 9.90 4.66 -12.88
C LEU A 132 8.98 5.89 -12.84
N TYR A 133 8.58 6.35 -11.67
CA TYR A 133 7.80 7.58 -11.54
C TYR A 133 8.57 8.80 -12.05
N ARG A 134 9.86 8.94 -11.71
CA ARG A 134 10.70 10.03 -12.20
C ARG A 134 10.93 9.97 -13.70
N LEU A 135 11.15 8.79 -14.28
CA LEU A 135 11.24 8.61 -15.74
C LEU A 135 9.98 9.11 -16.44
N ALA A 136 8.81 8.72 -15.95
CA ALA A 136 7.55 9.18 -16.48
C ALA A 136 7.37 10.71 -16.32
N ALA A 137 7.75 11.27 -15.16
CA ALA A 137 7.70 12.72 -14.93
C ALA A 137 8.70 13.49 -15.80
N ALA A 138 9.94 12.99 -15.97
CA ALA A 138 10.97 13.59 -16.83
C ALA A 138 10.56 13.63 -18.30
N SER A 139 9.77 12.64 -18.75
CA SER A 139 9.22 12.60 -20.12
C SER A 139 7.93 13.42 -20.28
N GLN A 140 7.47 14.15 -19.26
CA GLN A 140 6.16 14.81 -19.22
C GLN A 140 4.99 13.84 -19.45
N GLY A 141 5.10 12.64 -18.92
CA GLY A 141 4.09 11.59 -18.99
C GLY A 141 3.00 11.72 -17.95
N VAL A 142 2.32 10.60 -17.68
CA VAL A 142 1.18 10.53 -16.74
C VAL A 142 1.17 9.18 -16.05
N PHE A 143 0.81 9.15 -14.77
CA PHE A 143 0.52 7.92 -14.05
C PHE A 143 -0.96 7.56 -14.17
N ILE A 144 -1.27 6.31 -14.46
CA ILE A 144 -2.64 5.82 -14.52
C ILE A 144 -2.87 4.68 -13.54
N ASN A 145 -3.98 4.78 -12.79
CA ASN A 145 -4.53 3.69 -11.99
C ASN A 145 -5.98 3.43 -12.43
N PRO A 146 -6.20 2.51 -13.39
CA PRO A 146 -7.52 2.21 -13.95
C PRO A 146 -8.27 1.15 -13.16
N ALA A 147 -7.92 0.91 -11.89
CA ALA A 147 -8.52 -0.14 -11.08
C ALA A 147 -10.05 -0.03 -11.02
N LEU A 148 -10.74 -1.17 -11.00
CA LEU A 148 -12.20 -1.19 -10.83
C LEU A 148 -12.64 -0.54 -9.52
N THR A 149 -11.83 -0.70 -8.48
CA THR A 149 -11.93 0.01 -7.22
C THR A 149 -10.54 0.15 -6.60
N GLU A 150 -10.23 1.32 -6.04
CA GLU A 150 -8.97 1.58 -5.35
C GLU A 150 -9.27 2.11 -3.96
N PRO A 151 -9.13 1.31 -2.90
CA PRO A 151 -9.50 1.70 -1.55
C PRO A 151 -8.81 2.96 -1.05
N PHE A 152 -7.52 3.13 -1.36
CA PHE A 152 -6.76 4.31 -0.94
C PHE A 152 -5.98 4.96 -2.09
N GLY A 153 -4.98 4.27 -2.68
CA GLY A 153 -4.19 4.77 -3.81
C GLY A 153 -2.81 5.30 -3.42
N LEU A 154 -2.01 4.53 -2.66
CA LEU A 154 -0.62 4.89 -2.34
C LEU A 154 0.20 5.21 -3.59
N THR A 155 0.04 4.44 -4.66
CA THR A 155 0.73 4.64 -5.94
C THR A 155 0.44 6.01 -6.57
N LEU A 156 -0.77 6.56 -6.35
CA LEU A 156 -1.14 7.90 -6.81
C LEU A 156 -0.39 8.99 -6.04
N ILE A 157 -0.21 8.78 -4.74
CA ILE A 157 0.52 9.72 -3.87
C ILE A 157 2.01 9.67 -4.21
N GLU A 158 2.58 8.49 -4.43
CA GLU A 158 3.97 8.28 -4.86
C GLU A 158 4.24 8.94 -6.21
N ALA A 159 3.34 8.77 -7.18
CA ALA A 159 3.40 9.44 -8.48
C ALA A 159 3.36 10.97 -8.32
N ALA A 160 2.42 11.49 -7.53
CA ALA A 160 2.29 12.92 -7.26
C ALA A 160 3.50 13.49 -6.52
N ALA A 161 4.09 12.76 -5.56
CA ALA A 161 5.33 13.12 -4.88
C ALA A 161 6.53 13.17 -5.82
N SER A 162 6.50 12.38 -6.90
CA SER A 162 7.51 12.41 -7.97
C SER A 162 7.23 13.48 -9.04
N GLY A 163 6.22 14.33 -8.85
CA GLY A 163 5.85 15.39 -9.77
C GLY A 163 5.08 14.91 -11.01
N LEU A 164 4.54 13.71 -10.99
CA LEU A 164 3.80 13.10 -12.09
C LEU A 164 2.30 13.35 -11.95
N PRO A 165 1.62 13.96 -12.94
CA PRO A 165 0.16 14.03 -12.98
C PRO A 165 -0.47 12.65 -13.01
N ILE A 166 -1.71 12.54 -12.51
CA ILE A 166 -2.42 11.27 -12.38
C ILE A 166 -3.71 11.24 -13.19
N VAL A 167 -4.05 10.04 -13.67
CA VAL A 167 -5.39 9.65 -14.11
C VAL A 167 -5.78 8.43 -13.29
N ALA A 168 -6.96 8.41 -12.68
CA ALA A 168 -7.32 7.35 -11.78
C ALA A 168 -8.81 7.05 -11.81
N THR A 169 -9.17 5.83 -11.41
CA THR A 169 -10.57 5.44 -11.22
C THR A 169 -11.31 6.44 -10.33
N GLU A 170 -12.56 6.69 -10.65
CA GLU A 170 -13.43 7.48 -9.79
C GLU A 170 -13.97 6.71 -8.57
N ASP A 171 -13.64 5.43 -8.41
CA ASP A 171 -14.13 4.61 -7.30
C ASP A 171 -13.09 4.48 -6.17
N GLY A 172 -13.46 4.97 -4.99
CA GLY A 172 -12.68 4.87 -3.76
C GLY A 172 -11.78 6.07 -3.45
N GLY A 173 -10.59 5.80 -2.88
CA GLY A 173 -9.63 6.80 -2.38
C GLY A 173 -9.09 7.80 -3.40
N PRO A 174 -9.01 7.49 -4.70
CA PRO A 174 -8.53 8.47 -5.70
C PRO A 174 -9.34 9.76 -5.76
N ARG A 175 -10.64 9.74 -5.39
CA ARG A 175 -11.47 10.94 -5.27
C ARG A 175 -10.88 11.94 -4.27
N ASP A 176 -10.51 11.47 -3.09
CA ASP A 176 -9.95 12.33 -2.04
C ASP A 176 -8.56 12.85 -2.43
N ILE A 177 -7.72 11.98 -3.02
CA ILE A 177 -6.38 12.36 -3.47
C ILE A 177 -6.48 13.44 -4.55
N THR A 178 -7.35 13.24 -5.55
CA THR A 178 -7.53 14.20 -6.65
C THR A 178 -8.13 15.51 -6.14
N ALA A 179 -9.07 15.48 -5.19
CA ALA A 179 -9.63 16.69 -4.57
C ALA A 179 -8.59 17.48 -3.78
N ASN A 180 -7.73 16.80 -3.01
CA ASN A 180 -6.71 17.40 -2.16
C ASN A 180 -5.52 17.92 -2.99
N CYS A 181 -5.02 17.15 -3.94
CA CYS A 181 -3.82 17.47 -4.72
C CYS A 181 -4.13 18.25 -6.01
N ARG A 182 -5.32 18.12 -6.60
CA ARG A 182 -5.74 18.78 -7.85
C ARG A 182 -4.75 18.55 -8.99
N ASN A 183 -4.21 17.35 -9.07
CA ASN A 183 -3.08 16.98 -9.92
C ASN A 183 -3.43 16.03 -11.06
N GLY A 184 -4.72 15.86 -11.37
CA GLY A 184 -5.13 14.91 -12.41
C GLY A 184 -6.64 14.84 -12.63
N TYR A 185 -7.07 13.73 -13.21
CA TYR A 185 -8.45 13.47 -13.59
C TYR A 185 -8.92 12.11 -13.10
N LEU A 186 -10.21 12.04 -12.77
CA LEU A 186 -10.91 10.80 -12.48
C LEU A 186 -11.60 10.29 -13.75
N VAL A 187 -11.68 8.97 -13.89
CA VAL A 187 -12.27 8.30 -15.05
C VAL A 187 -13.16 7.13 -14.60
N ASP A 188 -14.14 6.82 -15.44
CA ASP A 188 -14.82 5.53 -15.35
C ASP A 188 -13.85 4.42 -15.82
N PRO A 189 -13.47 3.47 -14.95
CA PRO A 189 -12.52 2.42 -15.31
C PRO A 189 -13.06 1.43 -16.37
N LEU A 190 -14.33 1.45 -16.68
CA LEU A 190 -14.95 0.59 -17.69
C LEU A 190 -15.13 1.29 -19.04
N ASP A 191 -14.84 2.60 -19.13
CA ASP A 191 -14.96 3.37 -20.37
C ASP A 191 -13.58 3.62 -20.99
N THR A 192 -13.23 2.87 -22.03
CA THR A 192 -11.96 3.01 -22.77
C THR A 192 -11.76 4.41 -23.35
N GLN A 193 -12.86 5.06 -23.80
CA GLN A 193 -12.80 6.39 -24.39
C GLN A 193 -12.58 7.47 -23.33
N ASP A 194 -13.18 7.33 -22.14
CA ASP A 194 -12.96 8.26 -21.03
C ASP A 194 -11.50 8.18 -20.55
N ILE A 195 -10.96 6.96 -20.43
CA ILE A 195 -9.54 6.73 -20.11
C ILE A 195 -8.64 7.39 -21.15
N ALA A 196 -8.82 7.12 -22.44
CA ALA A 196 -7.98 7.67 -23.50
C ALA A 196 -8.07 9.20 -23.56
N LYS A 197 -9.26 9.76 -23.43
CA LYS A 197 -9.50 11.22 -23.42
C LYS A 197 -8.83 11.90 -22.22
N ALA A 198 -8.91 11.32 -21.03
CA ALA A 198 -8.27 11.87 -19.85
C ALA A 198 -6.73 11.85 -19.96
N LEU A 199 -6.17 10.76 -20.48
CA LEU A 199 -4.73 10.65 -20.75
C LEU A 199 -4.26 11.69 -21.77
N LEU A 200 -4.94 11.80 -22.91
CA LEU A 200 -4.63 12.81 -23.94
C LEU A 200 -4.73 14.23 -23.41
N LYS A 201 -5.71 14.50 -22.54
CA LYS A 201 -5.88 15.81 -21.92
C LYS A 201 -4.68 16.21 -21.06
N VAL A 202 -4.06 15.26 -20.35
CA VAL A 202 -2.83 15.51 -19.58
C VAL A 202 -1.63 15.74 -20.50
N LEU A 203 -1.52 14.97 -21.60
CA LEU A 203 -0.36 14.93 -22.46
C LEU A 203 -0.33 16.07 -23.50
N SER A 204 -1.47 16.69 -23.84
CA SER A 204 -1.60 17.64 -24.95
C SER A 204 -1.09 19.05 -24.66
N ASP A 205 -0.99 19.46 -23.39
CA ASP A 205 -0.62 20.81 -22.99
C ASP A 205 0.47 20.81 -21.91
N ALA A 206 1.68 21.16 -22.31
CA ALA A 206 2.82 21.25 -21.39
C ALA A 206 2.65 22.30 -20.28
N GLY A 207 1.86 23.36 -20.50
CA GLY A 207 1.53 24.36 -19.50
C GLY A 207 0.62 23.79 -18.41
N GLN A 208 -0.44 23.12 -18.82
CA GLN A 208 -1.36 22.41 -17.93
C GLN A 208 -0.65 21.27 -17.19
N TRP A 209 0.20 20.51 -17.87
CA TRP A 209 1.01 19.46 -17.27
C TRP A 209 1.84 19.98 -16.09
N ARG A 210 2.58 21.11 -16.30
CA ARG A 210 3.38 21.74 -15.23
C ARG A 210 2.51 22.22 -14.05
N GLN A 211 1.30 22.70 -14.31
CA GLN A 211 0.38 23.09 -13.24
C GLN A 211 -0.10 21.89 -12.42
N LEU A 212 -0.47 20.79 -13.11
CA LEU A 212 -0.88 19.55 -12.43
C LEU A 212 0.27 18.99 -11.60
N SER A 213 1.48 18.92 -12.16
CA SER A 213 2.69 18.48 -11.45
C SER A 213 2.95 19.31 -10.19
N SER A 214 3.00 20.64 -10.32
CA SER A 214 3.23 21.54 -9.18
C SER A 214 2.16 21.41 -8.08
N ARG A 215 0.89 21.29 -8.47
CA ARG A 215 -0.22 21.06 -7.52
C ARG A 215 -0.09 19.72 -6.81
N GLY A 216 0.32 18.67 -7.53
CA GLY A 216 0.58 17.35 -6.98
C GLY A 216 1.62 17.38 -5.87
N LEU A 217 2.78 17.96 -6.15
CA LEU A 217 3.88 18.14 -5.20
C LEU A 217 3.42 18.88 -3.94
N ALA A 218 2.77 20.03 -4.11
CA ALA A 218 2.27 20.81 -2.98
C ALA A 218 1.18 20.08 -2.19
N GLY A 219 0.28 19.37 -2.88
CA GLY A 219 -0.80 18.61 -2.27
C GLY A 219 -0.29 17.44 -1.44
N VAL A 220 0.67 16.67 -1.96
CA VAL A 220 1.26 15.56 -1.22
C VAL A 220 2.02 16.05 0.01
N GLN A 221 2.84 17.09 -0.14
CA GLN A 221 3.56 17.68 0.99
C GLN A 221 2.60 18.09 2.10
N ARG A 222 1.46 18.67 1.75
CA ARG A 222 0.47 19.21 2.70
C ARG A 222 -0.41 18.17 3.33
N HIS A 223 -0.79 17.11 2.60
CA HIS A 223 -1.85 16.18 3.03
C HIS A 223 -1.37 14.75 3.23
N TYR A 224 -0.26 14.35 2.60
CA TYR A 224 0.18 12.95 2.52
C TYR A 224 1.67 12.77 2.84
N SER A 225 2.34 13.76 3.45
CA SER A 225 3.64 13.54 4.07
C SER A 225 3.49 12.84 5.42
N TRP A 226 4.49 12.10 5.87
CA TRP A 226 4.49 11.52 7.21
C TRP A 226 4.40 12.59 8.30
N GLN A 227 4.92 13.79 8.05
CA GLN A 227 4.76 14.93 8.94
C GLN A 227 3.29 15.33 9.07
N ALA A 228 2.59 15.56 7.94
CA ALA A 228 1.18 15.92 7.93
C ALA A 228 0.29 14.85 8.58
N HIS A 229 0.60 13.57 8.32
CA HIS A 229 -0.06 12.45 8.99
C HIS A 229 0.10 12.52 10.51
N THR A 230 1.34 12.67 10.98
CA THR A 230 1.64 12.71 12.42
C THR A 230 0.99 13.89 13.11
N GLU A 231 1.03 15.08 12.51
CA GLU A 231 0.39 16.28 13.04
C GLU A 231 -1.12 16.09 13.18
N THR A 232 -1.77 15.54 12.13
CA THR A 232 -3.21 15.26 12.14
C THR A 232 -3.57 14.20 13.18
N TYR A 233 -2.80 13.12 13.25
CA TYR A 233 -3.01 12.03 14.21
C TYR A 233 -2.89 12.52 15.66
N VAL A 234 -1.82 13.29 15.97
CA VAL A 234 -1.61 13.84 17.30
C VAL A 234 -2.68 14.85 17.68
N ALA A 235 -3.14 15.68 16.72
CA ALA A 235 -4.25 16.61 16.96
C ALA A 235 -5.54 15.87 17.30
N ALA A 236 -5.90 14.84 16.52
CA ALA A 236 -7.06 14.00 16.76
C ALA A 236 -7.01 13.31 18.15
N LEU A 237 -5.86 12.74 18.51
CA LEU A 237 -5.67 12.14 19.84
C LEU A 237 -5.86 13.16 20.97
N ARG A 238 -5.31 14.36 20.83
CA ARG A 238 -5.47 15.44 21.85
C ARG A 238 -6.93 15.84 22.01
N GLU A 239 -7.66 15.95 20.92
CA GLU A 239 -9.10 16.26 20.96
C GLU A 239 -9.90 15.14 21.62
N MET A 240 -9.62 13.87 21.28
CA MET A 240 -10.24 12.72 21.93
C MET A 240 -9.97 12.69 23.44
N LEU A 241 -8.74 12.93 23.86
CA LEU A 241 -8.37 12.99 25.28
C LEU A 241 -9.04 14.15 26.01
N ALA A 242 -9.15 15.32 25.37
CA ALA A 242 -9.81 16.49 25.96
C ALA A 242 -11.34 16.31 26.08
N SER A 243 -11.95 15.61 25.15
CA SER A 243 -13.38 15.32 25.13
C SER A 243 -13.78 14.10 25.99
N SER A 244 -12.83 13.28 26.37
CA SER A 244 -13.07 12.12 27.22
C SER A 244 -13.40 12.58 28.65
N LYS A 245 -14.67 12.44 29.07
CA LYS A 245 -15.00 12.51 30.51
C LYS A 245 -14.17 11.45 31.23
N PRO A 246 -13.57 11.76 32.38
CA PRO A 246 -12.86 10.75 33.14
C PRO A 246 -13.84 9.58 33.39
N ALA A 247 -13.46 8.40 32.88
CA ALA A 247 -14.26 7.20 33.16
C ALA A 247 -14.35 7.04 34.67
N PRO A 248 -15.53 6.67 35.24
CA PRO A 248 -15.62 6.39 36.66
C PRO A 248 -14.58 5.32 36.96
N PRO A 249 -13.88 5.42 38.09
CA PRO A 249 -12.82 4.47 38.45
C PRO A 249 -13.40 3.07 38.45
N VAL A 250 -13.05 2.28 37.45
CA VAL A 250 -13.34 0.85 37.47
C VAL A 250 -12.47 0.30 38.59
N MET A 251 -13.09 -0.09 39.73
CA MET A 251 -12.42 -0.78 40.81
C MET A 251 -11.99 -2.18 40.36
N THR A 252 -11.00 -2.24 39.50
CA THR A 252 -10.28 -3.47 39.20
C THR A 252 -9.38 -3.77 40.40
N ARG A 253 -9.46 -4.99 40.91
CA ARG A 253 -8.53 -5.50 41.92
C ARG A 253 -7.11 -5.17 41.50
N ARG A 254 -6.48 -4.27 42.27
CA ARG A 254 -5.09 -3.83 42.06
C ARG A 254 -4.16 -5.03 41.96
N ARG A 255 -3.69 -5.36 40.73
CA ARG A 255 -2.42 -6.04 40.57
C ARG A 255 -1.33 -4.98 40.73
N GLN A 256 -0.61 -5.03 41.86
CA GLN A 256 0.58 -4.18 42.04
C GLN A 256 1.58 -4.45 40.92
N GLY A 257 1.92 -3.44 40.15
CA GLY A 257 3.13 -3.48 39.35
C GLY A 257 3.22 -2.74 38.03
N LEU A 258 2.14 -2.26 37.42
CA LEU A 258 2.26 -1.60 36.13
C LEU A 258 1.28 -0.42 36.03
N TYR A 259 1.65 0.71 36.64
CA TYR A 259 1.05 2.01 36.34
C TYR A 259 1.87 2.72 35.27
N HIS A 260 1.66 2.29 34.03
CA HIS A 260 2.12 3.08 32.90
C HIS A 260 0.93 3.90 32.39
N ASP A 261 1.13 5.20 32.23
CA ASP A 261 0.15 6.13 31.68
C ASP A 261 0.13 6.12 30.14
N ARG A 262 1.07 5.38 29.54
CA ARG A 262 1.24 5.22 28.10
C ARG A 262 1.44 3.77 27.71
N ALA A 263 1.01 3.43 26.50
CA ALA A 263 1.24 2.12 25.91
C ALA A 263 1.68 2.31 24.44
N ILE A 264 2.69 1.56 24.04
CA ILE A 264 3.13 1.46 22.64
C ILE A 264 2.91 0.03 22.20
N PHE A 265 2.12 -0.15 21.14
CA PHE A 265 1.95 -1.41 20.45
C PHE A 265 2.50 -1.29 19.03
N THR A 266 3.22 -2.30 18.60
CA THR A 266 3.78 -2.36 17.25
C THR A 266 3.65 -3.77 16.68
N ASP A 267 3.60 -3.87 15.34
CA ASP A 267 3.78 -5.16 14.68
C ASP A 267 5.27 -5.55 14.69
N LEU A 268 5.53 -6.82 14.49
CA LEU A 268 6.86 -7.38 14.45
C LEU A 268 7.46 -7.32 13.03
N ASP A 269 6.71 -7.79 12.04
CA ASP A 269 7.18 -7.90 10.67
C ASP A 269 7.01 -6.56 9.92
N GLN A 270 8.04 -6.15 9.18
CA GLN A 270 8.07 -4.90 8.40
C GLN A 270 7.87 -3.59 9.20
N ASN A 271 7.76 -3.67 10.52
CA ASN A 271 7.74 -2.52 11.43
C ASN A 271 8.97 -2.51 12.32
N LEU A 272 9.10 -3.49 13.23
CA LEU A 272 10.33 -3.63 14.04
C LEU A 272 11.46 -4.36 13.28
N LEU A 273 11.10 -5.20 12.31
CA LEU A 273 12.03 -5.98 11.52
C LEU A 273 12.03 -5.44 10.09
N GLY A 274 13.16 -5.00 9.61
CA GLY A 274 13.32 -4.44 8.27
C GLY A 274 14.58 -3.62 8.18
N ASP A 275 14.73 -2.66 9.09
CA ASP A 275 15.91 -1.83 9.20
C ASP A 275 16.59 -2.02 10.56
N PRO A 276 17.82 -2.56 10.61
CA PRO A 276 18.56 -2.79 11.86
C PRO A 276 18.93 -1.50 12.62
N GLU A 277 19.16 -0.39 11.91
CA GLU A 277 19.53 0.88 12.52
C GLU A 277 18.34 1.50 13.25
N SER A 278 17.19 1.59 12.57
CA SER A 278 15.94 2.06 13.17
C SER A 278 15.48 1.17 14.33
N LEU A 279 15.71 -0.13 14.27
CA LEU A 279 15.43 -1.03 15.40
C LEU A 279 16.31 -0.72 16.60
N ALA A 280 17.62 -0.46 16.39
CA ALA A 280 18.54 -0.13 17.46
C ALA A 280 18.11 1.18 18.14
N ASP A 281 17.80 2.22 17.38
CA ASP A 281 17.31 3.50 17.89
C ASP A 281 16.03 3.35 18.70
N PHE A 282 15.07 2.59 18.18
CA PHE A 282 13.83 2.29 18.88
C PHE A 282 14.07 1.59 20.23
N LEU A 283 14.97 0.60 20.24
CA LEU A 283 15.31 -0.14 21.47
C LEU A 283 16.00 0.75 22.50
N ASP A 284 16.80 1.71 22.08
CA ASP A 284 17.45 2.68 22.98
C ASP A 284 16.42 3.65 23.57
N VAL A 285 15.48 4.14 22.79
CA VAL A 285 14.34 4.93 23.28
C VAL A 285 13.51 4.12 24.28
N MET A 286 13.22 2.86 23.97
CA MET A 286 12.46 1.99 24.87
C MET A 286 13.16 1.72 26.18
N LYS A 287 14.50 1.61 26.22
CA LYS A 287 15.27 1.50 27.49
C LYS A 287 15.05 2.69 28.40
N ILE A 288 14.98 3.89 27.84
CA ILE A 288 14.79 5.14 28.61
C ILE A 288 13.37 5.19 29.20
N TYR A 289 12.36 4.84 28.42
CA TYR A 289 10.94 5.01 28.77
C TYR A 289 10.27 3.76 29.30
N ARG A 290 10.99 2.65 29.48
CA ARG A 290 10.44 1.34 29.90
C ARG A 290 9.67 1.39 31.22
N ASN A 291 10.07 2.27 32.13
CA ASN A 291 9.46 2.39 33.46
C ASN A 291 8.14 3.19 33.48
N CYS A 292 7.81 3.89 32.40
CA CYS A 292 6.59 4.69 32.29
C CYS A 292 5.71 4.32 31.09
N THR A 293 6.12 3.33 30.30
CA THR A 293 5.42 2.94 29.06
C THR A 293 5.24 1.44 29.00
N THR A 294 4.01 1.00 28.80
CA THR A 294 3.70 -0.40 28.49
C THR A 294 4.11 -0.68 27.04
N PHE A 295 4.93 -1.70 26.85
CA PHE A 295 5.34 -2.15 25.53
C PHE A 295 4.57 -3.39 25.14
N GLY A 296 3.88 -3.33 24.00
CA GLY A 296 3.14 -4.42 23.40
C GLY A 296 3.62 -4.74 21.99
N ILE A 297 3.53 -6.02 21.63
CA ILE A 297 3.74 -6.48 20.24
C ILE A 297 2.47 -7.22 19.81
N ALA A 298 1.96 -6.87 18.62
CA ALA A 298 0.86 -7.57 17.97
C ALA A 298 1.37 -8.14 16.64
N THR A 299 1.29 -9.47 16.46
CA THR A 299 1.82 -10.13 15.26
C THR A 299 0.93 -11.28 14.80
N GLY A 300 0.90 -11.51 13.48
CA GLY A 300 0.26 -12.69 12.89
C GLY A 300 0.96 -14.00 13.25
N ARG A 301 2.20 -13.95 13.74
CA ARG A 301 2.99 -15.14 14.09
C ARG A 301 2.46 -15.87 15.31
N ARG A 302 2.70 -17.16 15.37
CA ARG A 302 2.49 -17.96 16.58
C ARG A 302 3.49 -17.57 17.68
N LEU A 303 3.10 -17.79 18.93
CA LEU A 303 3.90 -17.45 20.11
C LEU A 303 5.36 -17.93 20.01
N ASP A 304 5.57 -19.20 19.69
CA ASP A 304 6.90 -19.81 19.61
C ASP A 304 7.77 -19.19 18.50
N ALA A 305 7.15 -18.84 17.37
CA ALA A 305 7.83 -18.17 16.23
C ALA A 305 8.17 -16.72 16.58
N ALA A 306 7.25 -15.99 17.19
CA ALA A 306 7.48 -14.61 17.64
C ALA A 306 8.64 -14.53 18.65
N LEU A 307 8.65 -15.41 19.65
CA LEU A 307 9.73 -15.45 20.66
C LEU A 307 11.10 -15.78 20.08
N ARG A 308 11.19 -16.71 19.10
CA ARG A 308 12.46 -17.01 18.41
C ARG A 308 13.00 -15.79 17.66
N ILE A 309 12.13 -15.08 16.96
CA ILE A 309 12.54 -13.89 16.21
C ILE A 309 12.94 -12.77 17.16
N MET A 310 12.14 -12.45 18.17
CA MET A 310 12.50 -11.44 19.17
C MET A 310 13.87 -11.73 19.79
N LYS A 311 14.14 -12.99 20.16
CA LYS A 311 15.45 -13.39 20.67
C LYS A 311 16.58 -13.17 19.65
N ARG A 312 16.34 -13.48 18.38
CA ARG A 312 17.32 -13.33 17.31
C ARG A 312 17.72 -11.86 17.09
N TYR A 313 16.76 -10.94 17.21
CA TYR A 313 16.97 -9.50 16.98
C TYR A 313 17.17 -8.69 18.26
N GLY A 314 17.30 -9.33 19.42
CA GLY A 314 17.53 -8.65 20.69
C GLY A 314 16.36 -7.83 21.20
N ILE A 315 15.15 -8.07 20.71
CA ILE A 315 13.94 -7.37 21.12
C ILE A 315 13.56 -7.85 22.52
N PRO A 316 13.42 -6.95 23.51
CA PRO A 316 13.06 -7.32 24.88
C PRO A 316 11.64 -7.91 24.94
N GLN A 317 11.39 -8.76 25.93
CA GLN A 317 10.05 -9.29 26.17
C GLN A 317 9.06 -8.15 26.41
N PRO A 318 7.97 -8.06 25.60
CA PRO A 318 6.93 -7.05 25.82
C PRO A 318 6.09 -7.38 27.05
N ASP A 319 5.39 -6.39 27.57
CA ASP A 319 4.43 -6.56 28.67
C ASP A 319 3.20 -7.30 28.19
N ILE A 320 2.81 -7.07 26.93
CA ILE A 320 1.67 -7.69 26.27
C ILE A 320 2.14 -8.19 24.90
N LEU A 321 1.91 -9.47 24.64
CA LEU A 321 2.21 -10.09 23.35
C LEU A 321 0.93 -10.69 22.76
N ILE A 322 0.47 -10.12 21.65
CA ILE A 322 -0.69 -10.57 20.89
C ILE A 322 -0.17 -11.38 19.70
N THR A 323 -0.61 -12.65 19.60
CA THR A 323 -0.09 -13.60 18.61
C THR A 323 -1.22 -14.26 17.82
N SER A 324 -0.84 -15.06 16.80
CA SER A 324 -1.78 -15.85 16.01
C SER A 324 -2.94 -15.02 15.44
N LEU A 325 -2.61 -13.88 14.80
CA LEU A 325 -3.58 -12.93 14.23
C LEU A 325 -4.59 -12.37 15.25
N GLY A 326 -4.16 -12.19 16.50
CA GLY A 326 -5.02 -11.65 17.56
C GLY A 326 -5.81 -12.70 18.32
N THR A 327 -5.67 -13.99 17.99
CA THR A 327 -6.41 -15.05 18.69
C THR A 327 -5.82 -15.41 20.06
N GLU A 328 -4.62 -14.96 20.37
CA GLU A 328 -3.97 -15.21 21.66
C GLU A 328 -3.36 -13.93 22.22
N ILE A 329 -3.63 -13.64 23.49
CA ILE A 329 -3.03 -12.55 24.25
C ILE A 329 -2.24 -13.12 25.41
N HIS A 330 -0.99 -12.69 25.57
CA HIS A 330 -0.07 -13.16 26.61
C HIS A 330 0.49 -11.98 27.40
N TYR A 331 0.55 -12.12 28.71
CA TYR A 331 1.02 -11.09 29.64
C TYR A 331 2.35 -11.47 30.31
N ALA A 332 3.30 -10.53 30.31
CA ALA A 332 4.55 -10.67 31.05
C ALA A 332 4.31 -10.78 32.57
N PRO A 333 5.30 -11.31 33.34
CA PRO A 333 6.59 -11.84 32.89
C PRO A 333 6.56 -13.29 32.42
N ARG A 334 5.48 -14.02 32.71
CA ARG A 334 5.37 -15.47 32.47
C ARG A 334 4.70 -15.82 31.15
N LEU A 335 4.35 -14.82 30.33
CA LEU A 335 3.55 -15.01 29.11
C LEU A 335 2.23 -15.76 29.39
N THR A 336 1.58 -15.37 30.49
CA THR A 336 0.30 -15.98 30.89
C THR A 336 -0.75 -15.65 29.85
N ARG A 337 -1.40 -16.68 29.30
CA ARG A 337 -2.47 -16.54 28.30
C ARG A 337 -3.72 -15.92 28.94
N ASP A 338 -4.38 -15.04 28.24
CA ASP A 338 -5.65 -14.44 28.64
C ASP A 338 -6.79 -15.45 28.44
N ALA A 339 -7.28 -16.03 29.53
CA ALA A 339 -8.35 -17.03 29.49
C ALA A 339 -9.69 -16.40 29.07
N ALA A 340 -9.99 -15.18 29.51
CA ALA A 340 -11.23 -14.50 29.16
C ALA A 340 -11.31 -14.16 27.68
N TRP A 341 -10.16 -13.78 27.07
CA TRP A 341 -10.07 -13.55 25.63
C TRP A 341 -10.28 -14.85 24.84
N VAL A 342 -9.67 -15.96 25.30
CA VAL A 342 -9.86 -17.27 24.68
C VAL A 342 -11.34 -17.68 24.72
N ASP A 343 -11.99 -17.59 25.89
CA ASP A 343 -13.41 -17.92 26.03
C ASP A 343 -14.30 -17.03 25.13
N HIS A 344 -13.91 -15.77 24.95
CA HIS A 344 -14.62 -14.85 24.06
C HIS A 344 -14.50 -15.24 22.58
N ILE A 345 -13.30 -15.62 22.13
CA ILE A 345 -13.05 -16.00 20.72
C ILE A 345 -13.61 -17.38 20.41
N ASP A 346 -13.47 -18.33 21.35
CA ASP A 346 -13.95 -19.71 21.17
C ASP A 346 -15.48 -19.81 21.24
N HIS A 347 -16.16 -18.72 21.59
CA HIS A 347 -17.62 -18.69 21.63
C HIS A 347 -18.20 -19.01 20.24
N LEU A 348 -18.94 -20.11 20.14
CA LEU A 348 -19.52 -20.65 18.89
C LEU A 348 -18.49 -21.06 17.81
N TRP A 349 -17.18 -21.02 18.09
CA TRP A 349 -16.16 -21.44 17.16
C TRP A 349 -16.06 -22.97 17.09
N GLN A 350 -16.36 -23.53 15.93
CA GLN A 350 -16.31 -24.98 15.68
C GLN A 350 -15.33 -25.32 14.54
N PRO A 351 -14.01 -25.31 14.79
CA PRO A 351 -13.00 -25.43 13.74
C PRO A 351 -13.11 -26.74 12.95
N ARG A 352 -13.48 -27.85 13.60
CA ARG A 352 -13.67 -29.15 12.90
C ARG A 352 -14.86 -29.13 11.92
N THR A 353 -15.95 -28.46 12.32
CA THR A 353 -17.14 -28.32 11.47
C THR A 353 -16.84 -27.41 10.28
N ILE A 354 -16.15 -26.28 10.52
CA ILE A 354 -15.73 -25.33 9.49
C ILE A 354 -14.76 -26.00 8.50
N ALA A 355 -13.74 -26.68 9.00
CA ALA A 355 -12.77 -27.40 8.15
C ALA A 355 -13.46 -28.46 7.27
N ARG A 356 -14.46 -29.17 7.82
CA ARG A 356 -15.24 -30.14 7.02
C ARG A 356 -16.08 -29.50 5.92
N ILE A 357 -16.74 -28.37 6.23
CA ILE A 357 -17.56 -27.63 5.26
C ILE A 357 -16.66 -27.05 4.14
N LEU A 358 -15.51 -26.50 4.51
CA LEU A 358 -14.58 -25.89 3.57
C LEU A 358 -13.79 -26.90 2.72
N ALA A 359 -13.63 -28.15 3.21
CA ALA A 359 -12.91 -29.20 2.48
C ALA A 359 -13.61 -29.61 1.16
N ASP A 360 -14.93 -29.43 1.08
CA ASP A 360 -15.72 -29.76 -0.10
C ASP A 360 -15.82 -28.62 -1.12
N LEU A 361 -15.24 -27.44 -0.83
CA LEU A 361 -15.27 -26.30 -1.74
C LEU A 361 -14.09 -26.35 -2.72
N PRO A 362 -14.32 -26.26 -4.04
CA PRO A 362 -13.26 -26.26 -5.03
C PRO A 362 -12.38 -25.00 -4.88
N GLY A 363 -11.07 -25.20 -4.97
CA GLY A 363 -10.09 -24.11 -4.87
C GLY A 363 -9.64 -23.72 -3.46
N ILE A 364 -10.26 -24.27 -2.40
CA ILE A 364 -9.83 -24.03 -1.02
C ILE A 364 -8.85 -25.13 -0.60
N LYS A 365 -7.66 -24.71 -0.16
CA LYS A 365 -6.66 -25.58 0.46
C LYS A 365 -6.41 -25.13 1.90
N LEU A 366 -6.43 -26.08 2.83
CA LEU A 366 -6.04 -25.80 4.21
C LEU A 366 -4.54 -25.46 4.23
N GLN A 367 -4.22 -24.26 4.68
CA GLN A 367 -2.84 -23.82 4.80
C GLN A 367 -2.16 -24.54 5.96
N PRO A 368 -0.98 -25.16 5.76
CA PRO A 368 -0.21 -25.73 6.86
C PRO A 368 0.13 -24.66 7.90
N LEU A 369 -0.06 -24.96 9.19
CA LEU A 369 0.18 -24.04 10.31
C LEU A 369 1.61 -23.47 10.40
N SER A 370 2.54 -23.95 9.56
CA SER A 370 3.94 -23.50 9.51
C SER A 370 4.23 -22.44 8.44
N LEU A 371 3.27 -22.08 7.59
CA LEU A 371 3.47 -21.22 6.42
C LEU A 371 2.72 -19.89 6.53
N ILE A 372 2.59 -19.29 7.70
CA ILE A 372 2.24 -17.87 7.78
C ILE A 372 3.55 -17.10 7.56
N HIS A 373 3.98 -17.03 6.32
CA HIS A 373 4.89 -16.01 5.81
C HIS A 373 4.02 -15.04 5.01
N ILE A 374 3.69 -13.92 5.63
CA ILE A 374 3.24 -12.74 4.91
C ILE A 374 4.48 -12.01 4.43
#